data_89b155059870150ab3e09a12e0ea75df
#
_entry.id   89b155059870150ab3e09a12e0ea75df
#
_cell.length_a   1.000
_cell.length_b   1.000
_cell.length_c   1.000
_cell.angle_alpha   90.00
_cell.angle_beta   90.00
_cell.angle_gamma   90.00
#
_symmetry.space_group_name_H-M   'P 1'
#
loop_
_entity.id
_entity.type
_entity.pdbx_description
1 polymer ?
#
loop_
_entity_poly.entity_id
_entity_poly.type
_entity_poly.pdbx_seq_one_letter_code
_entity_poly.pdbx_strand_id
1 'polypeptide(L)'
;SGLADWFEAMRTDMLDNLMLFRAEQAEGAPPIGGVSQRYAVNVIADHHDSKHPQVILESNPSYENLFGRIEYRRIQGGFFTDFTMIRPGALHRANGGILVLRAEDLAINPMAWSFLKGALRDEAIGIEEPGREGSVAVAGAPKPAPISLDVKVVVIGAPQAYYAFFSVDPEFRTHFKVK
;
A
#
# COMPACT_ATOMS: atom_id res chain seq x y z
N SER A 1 2.26 19.57 -15.00
CA SER A 1 2.61 18.46 -14.10
C SER A 1 1.33 18.00 -13.41
N GLY A 2 1.18 16.68 -13.21
CA GLY A 2 -0.07 16.10 -12.68
C GLY A 2 -0.61 16.74 -11.40
N LEU A 3 0.26 17.33 -10.58
CA LEU A 3 -0.15 18.02 -9.37
C LEU A 3 -0.85 19.36 -9.67
N ALA A 4 -0.35 20.14 -10.63
CA ALA A 4 -0.99 21.40 -11.02
C ALA A 4 -2.37 21.15 -11.64
N ASP A 5 -2.48 20.12 -12.48
CA ASP A 5 -3.72 19.72 -13.12
C ASP A 5 -4.75 19.25 -12.06
N TRP A 6 -4.28 18.54 -11.04
CA TRP A 6 -5.10 18.10 -9.91
C TRP A 6 -5.64 19.30 -9.10
N PHE A 7 -4.80 20.31 -8.78
CA PHE A 7 -5.24 21.49 -8.06
C PHE A 7 -6.26 22.29 -8.85
N GLU A 8 -6.11 22.44 -10.17
CA GLU A 8 -7.09 23.13 -11.01
C GLU A 8 -8.41 22.35 -11.09
N ALA A 9 -8.36 21.03 -11.21
CA ALA A 9 -9.56 20.20 -11.17
C ALA A 9 -10.28 20.31 -9.81
N MET A 10 -9.54 20.28 -8.71
CA MET A 10 -10.09 20.45 -7.36
C MET A 10 -10.74 21.82 -7.20
N ARG A 11 -10.07 22.89 -7.65
CA ARG A 11 -10.60 24.26 -7.59
C ARG A 11 -11.92 24.38 -8.38
N THR A 12 -11.96 23.85 -9.58
CA THR A 12 -13.15 23.87 -10.43
C THR A 12 -14.29 23.12 -9.76
N ASP A 13 -14.01 21.91 -9.27
CA ASP A 13 -15.01 21.08 -8.59
C ASP A 13 -15.54 21.76 -7.31
N MET A 14 -14.67 22.46 -6.54
CA MET A 14 -15.10 23.23 -5.38
C MET A 14 -16.06 24.38 -5.75
N LEU A 15 -15.76 25.10 -6.83
CA LEU A 15 -16.60 26.20 -7.30
C LEU A 15 -17.96 25.70 -7.78
N ASP A 16 -17.99 24.58 -8.49
CA ASP A 16 -19.22 23.98 -9.00
C ASP A 16 -20.10 23.40 -7.87
N ASN A 17 -19.50 23.04 -6.74
CA ASN A 17 -20.15 22.38 -5.61
C ASN A 17 -20.21 23.25 -4.34
N LEU A 18 -20.14 24.57 -4.44
CA LEU A 18 -20.13 25.49 -3.28
C LEU A 18 -21.30 25.26 -2.32
N MET A 19 -22.45 24.82 -2.81
CA MET A 19 -23.64 24.56 -1.97
C MET A 19 -23.43 23.39 -0.99
N LEU A 20 -22.58 22.42 -1.33
CA LEU A 20 -22.26 21.30 -0.44
C LEU A 20 -21.51 21.77 0.82
N PHE A 21 -20.64 22.76 0.70
CA PHE A 21 -19.91 23.36 1.84
C PHE A 21 -20.86 24.08 2.83
N ARG A 22 -21.97 24.60 2.35
CA ARG A 22 -22.98 25.23 3.22
C ARG A 22 -23.83 24.18 3.95
N ALA A 23 -24.10 23.05 3.29
CA ALA A 23 -24.89 21.96 3.86
C ALA A 23 -24.14 21.22 4.97
N GLU A 24 -22.81 21.10 4.89
CA GLU A 24 -21.98 20.40 5.90
C GLU A 24 -21.90 21.15 7.24
N GLN A 25 -22.21 22.45 7.25
CA GLN A 25 -22.29 23.26 8.47
C GLN A 25 -23.63 23.10 9.22
N ALA A 26 -24.59 22.39 8.63
CA ALA A 26 -25.87 22.11 9.30
C ALA A 26 -25.70 20.93 10.28
N GLU A 27 -26.22 21.08 11.49
CA GLU A 27 -26.32 19.99 12.48
C GLU A 27 -27.09 18.80 11.88
N GLY A 28 -26.44 17.64 11.79
CA GLY A 28 -27.03 16.42 11.25
C GLY A 28 -26.55 15.99 9.87
N ALA A 29 -25.50 16.60 9.32
CA ALA A 29 -24.87 16.14 8.08
C ALA A 29 -24.39 14.67 8.21
N PRO A 30 -24.56 13.84 7.17
CA PRO A 30 -24.18 12.43 7.24
C PRO A 30 -22.67 12.29 7.45
N PRO A 31 -22.22 11.39 8.35
CA PRO A 31 -20.82 11.22 8.69
C PRO A 31 -19.97 10.59 7.56
N ILE A 32 -20.56 10.32 6.41
CA ILE A 32 -19.92 9.62 5.28
C ILE A 32 -20.22 10.38 4.00
N GLY A 33 -19.15 10.72 3.25
CA GLY A 33 -19.26 11.36 1.94
C GLY A 33 -19.42 12.88 1.98
N GLY A 34 -19.11 13.51 3.11
CA GLY A 34 -19.08 14.96 3.23
C GLY A 34 -17.99 15.61 2.37
N VAL A 35 -18.08 16.93 2.23
CA VAL A 35 -17.14 17.73 1.43
C VAL A 35 -15.70 17.55 1.90
N SER A 36 -15.48 17.46 3.21
CA SER A 36 -14.15 17.23 3.80
C SER A 36 -13.53 15.91 3.32
N GLN A 37 -14.32 14.86 3.16
CA GLN A 37 -13.85 13.56 2.66
C GLN A 37 -13.53 13.62 1.15
N ARG A 38 -14.32 14.36 0.37
CA ARG A 38 -14.13 14.50 -1.09
C ARG A 38 -12.75 15.07 -1.44
N TYR A 39 -12.24 15.99 -0.61
CA TYR A 39 -10.95 16.66 -0.82
C TYR A 39 -9.86 16.20 0.18
N ALA A 40 -10.13 15.15 0.93
CA ALA A 40 -9.15 14.58 1.84
C ALA A 40 -7.95 14.03 1.06
N VAL A 41 -6.78 14.07 1.69
CA VAL A 41 -5.56 13.46 1.16
C VAL A 41 -5.17 12.32 2.09
N ASN A 42 -4.91 11.15 1.51
CA ASN A 42 -4.36 10.02 2.24
C ASN A 42 -2.87 9.89 1.90
N VAL A 43 -2.02 10.26 2.84
CA VAL A 43 -0.56 10.16 2.68
C VAL A 43 -0.15 8.72 2.96
N ILE A 44 0.29 8.02 1.92
CA ILE A 44 0.70 6.61 2.01
C ILE A 44 2.11 6.47 2.59
N ALA A 45 3.04 7.34 2.20
CA ALA A 45 4.37 7.43 2.79
C ALA A 45 4.84 8.89 2.75
N ASP A 46 5.42 9.35 3.85
CA ASP A 46 6.01 10.68 3.94
C ASP A 46 7.49 10.55 4.26
N HIS A 47 8.32 11.02 3.33
CA HIS A 47 9.78 11.05 3.46
C HIS A 47 10.33 12.48 3.47
N HIS A 48 9.46 13.49 3.61
CA HIS A 48 9.83 14.91 3.48
C HIS A 48 10.95 15.32 4.44
N ASP A 49 10.92 14.88 5.70
CA ASP A 49 11.92 15.24 6.70
C ASP A 49 13.14 14.31 6.71
N SER A 50 13.16 13.32 5.82
CA SER A 50 14.20 12.30 5.80
C SER A 50 15.42 12.77 5.02
N LYS A 51 16.54 13.00 5.71
CA LYS A 51 17.83 13.35 5.09
C LYS A 51 18.57 12.14 4.49
N HIS A 52 18.12 10.94 4.81
CA HIS A 52 18.74 9.68 4.42
C HIS A 52 17.67 8.67 3.96
N PRO A 53 18.04 7.69 3.11
CA PRO A 53 17.15 6.61 2.75
C PRO A 53 16.58 5.90 3.99
N GLN A 54 15.29 5.61 3.98
CA GLN A 54 14.64 4.89 5.08
C GLN A 54 15.12 3.45 5.14
N VAL A 55 15.40 2.97 6.36
CA VAL A 55 15.68 1.56 6.62
C VAL A 55 14.52 0.99 7.44
N ILE A 56 13.74 0.15 6.82
CA ILE A 56 12.56 -0.47 7.45
C ILE A 56 12.86 -1.94 7.73
N LEU A 57 12.80 -2.33 9.00
CA LEU A 57 12.82 -3.72 9.42
C LEU A 57 11.38 -4.21 9.58
N GLU A 58 10.98 -5.20 8.76
CA GLU A 58 9.67 -5.84 8.91
C GLU A 58 9.85 -7.25 9.49
N SER A 59 9.41 -7.41 10.72
CA SER A 59 9.55 -8.66 11.49
C SER A 59 8.43 -9.67 11.25
N ASN A 60 7.32 -9.23 10.67
CA ASN A 60 6.21 -10.11 10.28
C ASN A 60 5.83 -9.86 8.83
N PRO A 61 6.60 -10.38 7.85
CA PRO A 61 6.42 -10.10 6.43
C PRO A 61 5.23 -10.86 5.84
N SER A 62 4.04 -10.68 6.42
CA SER A 62 2.79 -11.10 5.80
C SER A 62 2.52 -10.29 4.53
N TYR A 63 1.62 -10.78 3.67
CA TYR A 63 1.22 -10.01 2.48
C TYR A 63 0.77 -8.59 2.84
N GLU A 64 -0.16 -8.46 3.79
CA GLU A 64 -0.70 -7.15 4.20
C GLU A 64 0.36 -6.22 4.80
N ASN A 65 1.29 -6.76 5.58
CA ASN A 65 2.36 -5.97 6.18
C ASN A 65 3.38 -5.48 5.15
N LEU A 66 3.62 -6.25 4.07
CA LEU A 66 4.52 -5.84 2.99
C LEU A 66 3.84 -4.91 1.98
N PHE A 67 2.65 -5.27 1.51
CA PHE A 67 1.97 -4.62 0.39
C PHE A 67 0.90 -3.62 0.83
N GLY A 68 0.55 -3.61 2.12
CA GLY A 68 -0.55 -2.80 2.62
C GLY A 68 -1.89 -3.49 2.48
N ARG A 69 -2.92 -2.79 2.91
CA ARG A 69 -4.30 -3.30 2.90
C ARG A 69 -5.30 -2.17 2.75
N ILE A 70 -6.52 -2.53 2.37
CA ILE A 70 -7.68 -1.65 2.40
C ILE A 70 -8.50 -2.03 3.63
N GLU A 71 -8.79 -1.07 4.50
CA GLU A 71 -9.64 -1.28 5.68
C GLU A 71 -11.10 -1.07 5.30
N TYR A 72 -12.00 -1.75 6.02
CA TYR A 72 -13.44 -1.69 5.79
C TYR A 72 -14.16 -1.37 7.08
N ARG A 73 -15.17 -0.52 6.99
CA ARG A 73 -16.10 -0.25 8.10
C ARG A 73 -17.41 -0.98 7.83
N ARG A 74 -17.96 -1.55 8.87
CA ARG A 74 -19.30 -2.15 8.82
C ARG A 74 -20.33 -1.07 9.13
N ILE A 75 -21.29 -0.86 8.20
CA ILE A 75 -22.35 0.13 8.34
C ILE A 75 -23.65 -0.53 7.91
N GLN A 76 -24.66 -0.56 8.82
CA GLN A 76 -26.04 -0.98 8.57
C GLN A 76 -26.22 -2.11 7.55
N GLY A 77 -25.52 -3.23 7.80
CA GLY A 77 -25.66 -4.45 6.99
C GLY A 77 -24.75 -4.56 5.75
N GLY A 78 -23.87 -3.60 5.53
CA GLY A 78 -22.87 -3.62 4.44
C GLY A 78 -21.45 -3.32 4.90
N PHE A 79 -20.50 -3.48 3.99
CA PHE A 79 -19.14 -3.00 4.17
C PHE A 79 -18.93 -1.74 3.33
N PHE A 80 -18.30 -0.77 3.93
CA PHE A 80 -17.91 0.49 3.30
C PHE A 80 -16.42 0.66 3.36
N THR A 81 -15.84 1.19 2.30
CA THR A 81 -14.44 1.62 2.26
C THR A 81 -14.29 2.84 1.34
N ASP A 82 -13.23 3.55 1.50
CA ASP A 82 -12.83 4.65 0.63
C ASP A 82 -11.29 4.77 0.58
N PHE A 83 -10.78 5.70 -0.23
CA PHE A 83 -9.34 5.88 -0.40
C PHE A 83 -8.61 6.28 0.90
N THR A 84 -9.29 6.88 1.88
CA THR A 84 -8.68 7.24 3.18
C THR A 84 -8.44 6.03 4.08
N MET A 85 -9.03 4.88 3.73
CA MET A 85 -8.88 3.61 4.45
C MET A 85 -7.78 2.71 3.86
N ILE A 86 -7.04 3.20 2.88
CA ILE A 86 -5.85 2.53 2.36
C ILE A 86 -4.71 2.69 3.36
N ARG A 87 -4.09 1.56 3.76
CA ARG A 87 -2.94 1.52 4.66
C ARG A 87 -1.71 1.03 3.93
N PRO A 88 -0.59 1.76 4.02
CA PRO A 88 0.66 1.35 3.39
C PRO A 88 1.27 0.13 4.05
N GLY A 89 1.94 -0.69 3.26
CA GLY A 89 2.82 -1.74 3.74
C GLY A 89 4.27 -1.27 3.89
N ALA A 90 5.14 -2.20 4.31
CA ALA A 90 6.56 -1.93 4.50
C ALA A 90 7.27 -1.53 3.20
N LEU A 91 6.86 -2.07 2.04
CA LEU A 91 7.40 -1.70 0.74
C LEU A 91 7.13 -0.24 0.39
N HIS A 92 5.95 0.28 0.71
CA HIS A 92 5.64 1.69 0.51
C HIS A 92 6.51 2.60 1.38
N ARG A 93 6.67 2.22 2.67
CA ARG A 93 7.49 2.98 3.63
C ARG A 93 8.98 2.91 3.33
N ALA A 94 9.45 1.80 2.74
CA ALA A 94 10.85 1.59 2.37
C ALA A 94 11.18 2.08 0.96
N ASN A 95 10.22 2.57 0.19
CA ASN A 95 10.44 3.00 -1.19
C ASN A 95 11.46 4.16 -1.24
N GLY A 96 12.45 4.07 -2.11
CA GLY A 96 13.62 4.95 -2.11
C GLY A 96 14.68 4.59 -1.08
N GLY A 97 14.55 3.45 -0.37
CA GLY A 97 15.42 3.06 0.73
C GLY A 97 15.69 1.56 0.81
N ILE A 98 15.68 1.03 2.03
CA ILE A 98 16.08 -0.36 2.32
C ILE A 98 14.99 -1.04 3.15
N LEU A 99 14.54 -2.19 2.67
CA LEU A 99 13.68 -3.10 3.42
C LEU A 99 14.50 -4.28 3.93
N VAL A 100 14.46 -4.51 5.22
CA VAL A 100 15.15 -5.63 5.87
C VAL A 100 14.13 -6.67 6.32
N LEU A 101 14.34 -7.92 5.91
CA LEU A 101 13.46 -9.04 6.19
C LEU A 101 14.26 -10.21 6.77
N ARG A 102 13.62 -11.07 7.57
CA ARG A 102 14.21 -12.31 8.04
C ARG A 102 13.79 -13.45 7.11
N ALA A 103 14.74 -14.28 6.74
CA ALA A 103 14.51 -15.42 5.85
C ALA A 103 13.52 -16.42 6.44
N GLU A 104 13.63 -16.66 7.74
CA GLU A 104 12.76 -17.59 8.47
C GLU A 104 11.30 -17.12 8.43
N ASP A 105 11.08 -15.81 8.61
CA ASP A 105 9.74 -15.22 8.60
C ASP A 105 9.14 -15.20 7.19
N LEU A 106 9.96 -15.02 6.15
CA LEU A 106 9.52 -15.16 4.76
C LEU A 106 9.15 -16.60 4.41
N ALA A 107 9.89 -17.58 4.92
CA ALA A 107 9.66 -18.99 4.62
C ALA A 107 8.28 -19.48 5.08
N ILE A 108 7.75 -18.91 6.15
CA ILE A 108 6.40 -19.22 6.65
C ILE A 108 5.29 -18.42 5.96
N ASN A 109 5.65 -17.46 5.10
CA ASN A 109 4.74 -16.61 4.35
C ASN A 109 4.94 -16.75 2.82
N PRO A 110 4.67 -17.91 2.21
CA PRO A 110 5.00 -18.17 0.81
C PRO A 110 4.26 -17.26 -0.18
N MET A 111 3.05 -16.81 0.16
CA MET A 111 2.31 -15.86 -0.65
C MET A 111 3.03 -14.51 -0.68
N ALA A 112 3.42 -13.99 0.48
CA ALA A 112 4.18 -12.74 0.58
C ALA A 112 5.50 -12.80 -0.21
N TRP A 113 6.20 -13.94 -0.15
CA TRP A 113 7.41 -14.18 -0.92
C TRP A 113 7.15 -14.14 -2.43
N SER A 114 6.10 -14.81 -2.92
CA SER A 114 5.75 -14.82 -4.34
C SER A 114 5.44 -13.43 -4.87
N PHE A 115 4.62 -12.66 -4.15
CA PHE A 115 4.29 -11.29 -4.52
C PHE A 115 5.50 -10.35 -4.44
N LEU A 116 6.39 -10.52 -3.45
CA LEU A 116 7.60 -9.73 -3.32
C LEU A 116 8.50 -9.89 -4.55
N LYS A 117 8.71 -11.12 -5.03
CA LYS A 117 9.47 -11.37 -6.25
C LYS A 117 8.82 -10.70 -7.48
N GLY A 118 7.50 -10.78 -7.59
CA GLY A 118 6.76 -10.08 -8.63
C GLY A 118 7.00 -8.58 -8.60
N ALA A 119 6.84 -7.96 -7.44
CA ALA A 119 7.05 -6.52 -7.27
C ALA A 119 8.49 -6.08 -7.60
N LEU A 120 9.50 -6.88 -7.20
CA LEU A 120 10.91 -6.60 -7.51
C LEU A 120 11.23 -6.75 -9.00
N ARG A 121 10.61 -7.72 -9.68
CA ARG A 121 10.78 -7.92 -11.12
C ARG A 121 10.11 -6.83 -11.94
N ASP A 122 8.88 -6.46 -11.54
CA ASP A 122 8.06 -5.51 -12.27
C ASP A 122 8.37 -4.06 -11.88
N GLU A 123 9.26 -3.85 -10.89
CA GLU A 123 9.62 -2.55 -10.32
C GLU A 123 8.40 -1.70 -9.97
N ALA A 124 7.35 -2.33 -9.51
CA ALA A 124 6.07 -1.72 -9.21
C ALA A 124 5.41 -2.36 -8.00
N ILE A 125 4.69 -1.55 -7.24
CA ILE A 125 3.91 -1.99 -6.09
C ILE A 125 2.47 -1.50 -6.20
N GLY A 126 1.51 -2.41 -6.02
CA GLY A 126 0.09 -2.13 -5.91
C GLY A 126 -0.46 -2.67 -4.61
N ILE A 127 -1.58 -2.13 -4.18
CA ILE A 127 -2.35 -2.69 -3.06
C ILE A 127 -3.47 -3.53 -3.67
N GLU A 128 -3.34 -4.84 -3.55
CA GLU A 128 -4.31 -5.82 -4.02
C GLU A 128 -4.90 -6.54 -2.81
N GLU A 129 -6.03 -7.20 -3.00
CA GLU A 129 -6.66 -8.04 -1.98
C GLU A 129 -6.71 -9.50 -2.45
N PRO A 130 -5.60 -10.23 -2.34
CA PRO A 130 -5.55 -11.62 -2.76
C PRO A 130 -6.55 -12.46 -1.95
N GLY A 131 -7.29 -13.34 -2.64
CA GLY A 131 -8.31 -14.19 -2.02
C GLY A 131 -9.70 -13.57 -1.90
N ARG A 132 -9.89 -12.33 -2.36
CA ARG A 132 -11.20 -11.67 -2.40
C ARG A 132 -11.95 -11.85 -3.73
N GLU A 133 -11.34 -12.56 -4.66
CA GLU A 133 -11.99 -12.97 -5.91
C GLU A 133 -13.22 -13.84 -5.60
N GLY A 134 -14.41 -13.28 -5.81
CA GLY A 134 -15.68 -13.95 -5.52
C GLY A 134 -16.36 -13.57 -4.20
N SER A 135 -15.76 -12.77 -3.35
CA SER A 135 -16.46 -12.16 -2.21
C SER A 135 -17.36 -11.02 -2.67
N VAL A 136 -18.39 -10.72 -1.86
CA VAL A 136 -19.34 -9.64 -2.13
C VAL A 136 -18.60 -8.39 -2.58
N ALA A 137 -18.87 -7.96 -3.82
CA ALA A 137 -18.28 -6.74 -4.36
C ALA A 137 -18.66 -5.58 -3.44
N VAL A 138 -17.68 -5.01 -2.74
CA VAL A 138 -17.91 -3.81 -1.95
C VAL A 138 -18.00 -2.65 -2.93
N ALA A 139 -19.18 -2.08 -3.01
CA ALA A 139 -19.42 -0.93 -3.88
C ALA A 139 -18.47 0.20 -3.49
N GLY A 140 -17.72 0.72 -4.46
CA GLY A 140 -16.82 1.86 -4.25
C GLY A 140 -15.45 1.51 -3.67
N ALA A 141 -15.05 0.24 -3.62
CA ALA A 141 -13.69 -0.14 -3.22
C ALA A 141 -12.65 0.56 -4.12
N PRO A 142 -11.73 1.36 -3.55
CA PRO A 142 -10.73 2.05 -4.34
C PRO A 142 -9.76 1.03 -4.96
N LYS A 143 -9.38 1.28 -6.20
CA LYS A 143 -8.36 0.49 -6.90
C LYS A 143 -7.19 1.42 -7.22
N PRO A 144 -6.26 1.63 -6.26
CA PRO A 144 -5.16 2.53 -6.48
C PRO A 144 -4.27 2.04 -7.62
N ALA A 145 -3.80 2.96 -8.44
CA ALA A 145 -2.82 2.64 -9.47
C ALA A 145 -1.50 2.17 -8.81
N PRO A 146 -0.80 1.19 -9.40
CA PRO A 146 0.53 0.83 -8.94
C PRO A 146 1.49 2.01 -8.99
N ILE A 147 2.39 2.07 -8.03
CA ILE A 147 3.48 3.06 -7.97
C ILE A 147 4.82 2.40 -8.31
N SER A 148 5.74 3.19 -8.84
CA SER A 148 7.10 2.72 -9.09
C SER A 148 7.79 2.32 -7.78
N LEU A 149 8.46 1.18 -7.78
CA LEU A 149 9.18 0.62 -6.65
C LEU A 149 10.69 0.73 -6.88
N ASP A 150 11.35 1.52 -6.04
CA ASP A 150 12.81 1.63 -5.96
C ASP A 150 13.24 1.28 -4.52
N VAL A 151 13.40 -0.01 -4.24
CA VAL A 151 13.76 -0.49 -2.90
C VAL A 151 14.90 -1.51 -2.97
N LYS A 152 15.83 -1.40 -2.05
CA LYS A 152 16.83 -2.45 -1.82
C LYS A 152 16.30 -3.39 -0.74
N VAL A 153 16.07 -4.65 -1.09
CA VAL A 153 15.67 -5.68 -0.13
C VAL A 153 16.89 -6.41 0.38
N VAL A 154 17.01 -6.47 1.70
CA VAL A 154 18.05 -7.23 2.41
C VAL A 154 17.36 -8.34 3.19
N VAL A 155 17.73 -9.58 2.90
CA VAL A 155 17.23 -10.76 3.62
C VAL A 155 18.32 -11.25 4.57
N ILE A 156 18.01 -11.29 5.86
CA ILE A 156 18.91 -11.75 6.93
C ILE A 156 18.44 -13.13 7.38
N GLY A 157 19.33 -14.08 7.51
CA GLY A 157 18.99 -15.42 7.98
C GLY A 157 20.21 -16.29 8.21
N ALA A 158 20.00 -17.49 8.76
CA ALA A 158 21.05 -18.49 8.89
C ALA A 158 21.48 -19.00 7.50
N PRO A 159 22.72 -19.48 7.35
CA PRO A 159 23.20 -20.03 6.08
C PRO A 159 22.28 -21.13 5.51
N GLN A 160 21.67 -21.93 6.36
CA GLN A 160 20.73 -22.99 5.97
C GLN A 160 19.47 -22.41 5.28
N ALA A 161 18.97 -21.28 5.74
CA ALA A 161 17.82 -20.60 5.12
C ALA A 161 18.17 -20.15 3.69
N TYR A 162 19.37 -19.60 3.49
CA TYR A 162 19.84 -19.23 2.14
C TYR A 162 19.85 -20.45 1.21
N TYR A 163 20.46 -21.54 1.62
CA TYR A 163 20.53 -22.75 0.78
C TYR A 163 19.15 -23.38 0.55
N ALA A 164 18.24 -23.28 1.49
CA ALA A 164 16.85 -23.72 1.32
C ALA A 164 16.15 -22.92 0.21
N PHE A 165 16.16 -21.58 0.28
CA PHE A 165 15.60 -20.74 -0.78
C PHE A 165 16.28 -20.97 -2.13
N PHE A 166 17.60 -21.07 -2.13
CA PHE A 166 18.39 -21.29 -3.34
C PHE A 166 18.06 -22.60 -4.05
N SER A 167 17.72 -23.67 -3.31
CA SER A 167 17.39 -24.98 -3.88
C SER A 167 15.95 -25.09 -4.33
N VAL A 168 15.02 -24.38 -3.65
CA VAL A 168 13.58 -24.50 -3.90
C VAL A 168 13.12 -23.45 -4.93
N ASP A 169 13.75 -22.27 -4.98
CA ASP A 169 13.30 -21.16 -5.80
C ASP A 169 14.38 -20.74 -6.82
N PRO A 170 14.20 -21.06 -8.11
CA PRO A 170 15.15 -20.65 -9.15
C PRO A 170 15.30 -19.13 -9.31
N GLU A 171 14.24 -18.36 -9.01
CA GLU A 171 14.27 -16.90 -9.11
C GLU A 171 15.04 -16.23 -7.97
N PHE A 172 15.22 -16.94 -6.84
CA PHE A 172 15.97 -16.43 -5.71
C PHE A 172 17.38 -15.95 -6.11
N ARG A 173 18.07 -16.69 -6.96
CA ARG A 173 19.41 -16.36 -7.46
C ARG A 173 19.47 -15.06 -8.26
N THR A 174 18.37 -14.72 -8.91
CA THR A 174 18.30 -13.51 -9.75
C THR A 174 18.27 -12.25 -8.88
N HIS A 175 17.52 -12.30 -7.79
CA HIS A 175 17.30 -11.14 -6.92
C HIS A 175 18.28 -11.06 -5.75
N PHE A 176 18.72 -12.19 -5.20
CA PHE A 176 19.51 -12.21 -3.97
C PHE A 176 20.88 -12.86 -4.17
N LYS A 177 21.91 -12.10 -3.87
CA LYS A 177 23.31 -12.55 -3.89
C LYS A 177 23.85 -12.50 -2.47
N VAL A 178 24.62 -13.52 -2.08
CA VAL A 178 25.34 -13.52 -0.81
C VAL A 178 26.47 -12.50 -0.88
N LYS A 179 26.61 -11.71 0.18
CA LYS A 179 27.78 -10.89 0.43
C LYS A 179 28.42 -11.32 1.72
#